data_76f2ac8de51f0a69ee7ccd00367d18ef
#
_entry.id   76f2ac8de51f0a69ee7ccd00367d18ef
#
_cell.length_a   1.000
_cell.length_b   1.000
_cell.length_c   1.000
_cell.angle_alpha   90.00
_cell.angle_beta   90.00
_cell.angle_gamma   90.00
#
_symmetry.space_group_name_H-M   'P 1'
#
loop_
_entity.id
_entity.type
_entity.pdbx_description
1 polymer ?
#
loop_
_entity_poly.entity_id
_entity_poly.type
_entity_poly.pdbx_seq_one_letter_code
_entity_poly.pdbx_strand_id
1 'polypeptide(L)'
;MIDKIALSVVICSTDEMASLVEQNPENRTRHGSARSQETPAGVDQTTPAASAEDDVPVADDLPDIVDVVLEMGRAPDVPPAQAPSPALPVVSAPRLPAHLDALADRARDYVEAASSGNTRRAYASDWKHFSSWCRRQGFATLPPDPQAVGLYITALASGSATDTVSGDKKSVATIERRLSALTWNFSQRGQPLDRKDRAIATVMAGIRNKHAAPPRQKEAVLPEDLIAMLETLDRGTLRGLRDRAMLLLGFAGGLRRSEVVGLDVGRDQTEDASGWVEILDKGMLLRLRGKTGWREVEVGRGSSDATCPVVALETWLKLARIAHGPLFRRVTGQGKAVGADRLNDQEVARLVKRTVLAAGVRGDLPEGERGVVFAGHSLRAGLASSAEVDERYVQKQLGHASAEMTRKYQRRRDRFRVNLTKASGL
;
A
#
# COMPACT_ATOMS: atom_id res chain seq x y z
N MET A 1 41.39 17.01 -25.68
CA MET A 1 41.23 16.27 -26.95
C MET A 1 41.00 14.82 -26.55
N ILE A 2 39.81 14.48 -26.11
CA ILE A 2 39.36 13.11 -25.87
C ILE A 2 37.91 13.05 -26.29
N ASP A 3 37.65 12.13 -27.19
CA ASP A 3 36.42 12.01 -27.98
C ASP A 3 35.14 11.74 -27.19
N LYS A 4 34.12 12.49 -27.59
CA LYS A 4 32.73 12.21 -27.26
C LYS A 4 32.25 11.01 -28.09
N ILE A 5 32.04 9.88 -27.47
CA ILE A 5 31.29 8.78 -28.08
C ILE A 5 29.80 9.14 -27.98
N ALA A 6 29.27 9.62 -29.10
CA ALA A 6 27.86 9.83 -29.29
C ALA A 6 27.18 8.48 -29.55
N LEU A 7 26.27 8.05 -28.64
CA LEU A 7 25.40 6.90 -28.85
C LEU A 7 24.27 7.35 -29.79
N SER A 8 24.45 7.10 -31.10
CA SER A 8 23.37 7.26 -32.09
C SER A 8 22.34 6.17 -31.91
N VAL A 9 21.15 6.56 -31.47
CA VAL A 9 19.96 5.68 -31.52
C VAL A 9 19.49 5.64 -32.98
N VAL A 10 19.67 4.51 -33.62
CA VAL A 10 19.14 4.21 -34.96
C VAL A 10 17.61 4.09 -34.83
N ILE A 11 16.91 5.05 -35.39
CA ILE A 11 15.48 4.97 -35.64
C ILE A 11 15.31 4.21 -36.95
N CYS A 12 14.94 2.93 -36.90
CA CYS A 12 14.46 2.20 -38.07
C CYS A 12 12.99 2.53 -38.27
N SER A 13 12.70 3.20 -39.35
CA SER A 13 11.35 3.37 -39.88
C SER A 13 10.93 2.06 -40.56
N THR A 14 9.82 1.51 -40.10
CA THR A 14 9.15 0.39 -40.77
C THR A 14 8.03 0.92 -41.65
N ASP A 15 8.32 1.00 -42.93
CA ASP A 15 7.34 0.88 -43.97
C ASP A 15 7.71 -0.34 -44.84
N GLU A 16 6.72 -1.00 -45.40
CA GLU A 16 6.71 -2.19 -46.23
C GLU A 16 6.57 -3.54 -45.53
N MET A 17 5.43 -4.12 -45.59
CA MET A 17 4.94 -5.13 -46.54
C MET A 17 3.57 -5.63 -46.13
N ALA A 18 2.64 -5.30 -46.95
CA ALA A 18 1.34 -5.98 -47.05
C ALA A 18 1.47 -7.21 -47.94
N SER A 19 0.52 -8.15 -47.76
CA SER A 19 0.11 -9.18 -48.72
C SER A 19 0.67 -10.58 -48.60
N LEU A 20 -0.22 -11.49 -48.27
CA LEU A 20 -0.61 -12.79 -48.86
C LEU A 20 -1.31 -13.61 -47.76
N VAL A 21 -2.63 -13.64 -47.68
CA VAL A 21 -3.71 -14.34 -48.38
C VAL A 21 -3.59 -15.87 -48.32
N GLU A 22 -4.61 -16.44 -47.61
CA GLU A 22 -5.33 -17.71 -47.87
C GLU A 22 -4.59 -19.05 -47.84
N GLN A 23 -5.06 -19.94 -46.99
CA GLN A 23 -6.03 -21.01 -47.30
C GLN A 23 -6.18 -22.01 -46.14
N ASN A 24 -7.44 -22.20 -45.75
CA ASN A 24 -7.99 -23.37 -45.06
C ASN A 24 -8.22 -24.49 -46.13
N PRO A 25 -8.42 -25.79 -45.90
CA PRO A 25 -9.52 -26.29 -45.07
C PRO A 25 -9.33 -27.70 -44.41
N GLU A 26 -10.23 -27.94 -43.42
CA GLU A 26 -11.00 -29.18 -43.11
C GLU A 26 -10.33 -30.58 -43.13
N ASN A 27 -10.48 -31.33 -42.03
CA ASN A 27 -11.31 -32.55 -41.92
C ASN A 27 -11.22 -33.21 -40.53
N ARG A 28 -12.35 -33.28 -39.84
CA ARG A 28 -13.26 -34.42 -39.57
C ARG A 28 -12.68 -35.67 -38.92
N THR A 29 -13.24 -35.92 -37.72
CA THR A 29 -13.91 -37.10 -37.17
C THR A 29 -13.11 -38.32 -36.70
N ARG A 30 -13.33 -38.73 -35.49
CA ARG A 30 -14.10 -39.87 -34.92
C ARG A 30 -13.39 -40.64 -33.81
N HIS A 31 -14.13 -40.79 -32.72
CA HIS A 31 -14.40 -41.99 -31.90
C HIS A 31 -13.30 -42.78 -31.18
N GLY A 32 -13.61 -43.07 -29.91
CA GLY A 32 -13.29 -44.30 -29.20
C GLY A 32 -12.93 -44.10 -27.73
N SER A 33 -13.81 -44.07 -26.84
CA SER A 33 -14.32 -45.03 -25.85
C SER A 33 -13.27 -45.94 -25.16
N ALA A 34 -13.37 -45.93 -23.84
CA ALA A 34 -13.23 -47.01 -22.85
C ALA A 34 -12.05 -46.93 -21.87
N ARG A 35 -12.40 -46.63 -20.61
CA ARG A 35 -12.41 -47.53 -19.44
C ARG A 35 -11.07 -48.09 -18.95
N SER A 36 -10.70 -47.78 -17.73
CA SER A 36 -10.66 -48.58 -16.51
C SER A 36 -9.49 -48.22 -15.61
N GLN A 37 -9.82 -47.85 -14.37
CA GLN A 37 -9.35 -48.35 -13.07
C GLN A 37 -7.84 -48.53 -12.86
N GLU A 38 -7.26 -47.83 -11.88
CA GLU A 38 -6.99 -48.31 -10.51
C GLU A 38 -6.08 -47.32 -9.77
N THR A 39 -6.45 -46.96 -8.54
CA THR A 39 -5.61 -46.41 -7.47
C THR A 39 -4.84 -47.57 -6.82
N PRO A 40 -3.77 -47.39 -5.97
CA PRO A 40 -3.66 -46.43 -4.90
C PRO A 40 -2.25 -45.92 -4.50
N ALA A 41 -2.25 -44.89 -3.63
CA ALA A 41 -1.37 -44.65 -2.49
C ALA A 41 0.09 -44.21 -2.72
N GLY A 42 0.39 -43.03 -2.18
CA GLY A 42 1.74 -42.56 -1.88
C GLY A 42 1.66 -41.15 -1.29
N VAL A 43 1.57 -41.09 0.05
CA VAL A 43 1.68 -39.87 0.86
C VAL A 43 3.08 -39.33 0.71
N ASP A 44 3.22 -38.06 0.32
CA ASP A 44 4.39 -37.31 0.75
C ASP A 44 3.98 -35.83 1.01
N GLN A 45 4.14 -35.47 2.30
CA GLN A 45 3.88 -34.15 2.82
C GLN A 45 5.12 -33.29 2.57
N THR A 46 5.05 -32.40 1.61
CA THR A 46 5.94 -31.24 1.56
C THR A 46 5.09 -29.98 1.47
N THR A 47 4.99 -29.31 2.60
CA THR A 47 4.41 -27.99 2.75
C THR A 47 5.24 -26.98 1.92
N PRO A 48 4.67 -26.27 0.96
CA PRO A 48 5.40 -25.17 0.34
C PRO A 48 5.47 -23.99 1.31
N ALA A 49 6.68 -23.51 1.50
CA ALA A 49 6.97 -22.28 2.24
C ALA A 49 6.14 -21.11 1.67
N ALA A 50 5.41 -20.43 2.55
CA ALA A 50 4.68 -19.21 2.23
C ALA A 50 5.65 -18.15 1.71
N SER A 51 5.61 -17.89 0.42
CA SER A 51 6.23 -16.72 -0.18
C SER A 51 5.59 -15.47 0.43
N ALA A 52 6.41 -14.64 1.07
CA ALA A 52 6.00 -13.31 1.52
C ALA A 52 5.71 -12.46 0.28
N GLU A 53 4.46 -12.41 -0.13
CA GLU A 53 4.01 -11.45 -1.13
C GLU A 53 4.01 -10.05 -0.50
N ASP A 54 4.86 -9.18 -1.05
CA ASP A 54 4.90 -7.75 -0.74
C ASP A 54 3.51 -7.13 -0.99
N ASP A 55 2.83 -6.78 0.10
CA ASP A 55 1.60 -5.99 0.09
C ASP A 55 1.97 -4.57 -0.42
N VAL A 56 1.87 -4.36 -1.73
CA VAL A 56 2.14 -3.06 -2.37
C VAL A 56 1.05 -2.09 -1.95
N PRO A 57 1.36 -0.96 -1.30
CA PRO A 57 0.35 0.04 -0.96
C PRO A 57 -0.32 0.58 -2.22
N VAL A 58 -1.65 0.61 -2.19
CA VAL A 58 -2.48 1.20 -3.25
C VAL A 58 -2.12 2.68 -3.43
N ALA A 59 -2.16 3.15 -4.66
CA ALA A 59 -1.70 4.49 -5.10
C ALA A 59 -2.34 5.71 -4.38
N ASP A 60 -3.35 5.49 -3.54
CA ASP A 60 -4.02 6.54 -2.75
C ASP A 60 -3.20 7.06 -1.54
N ASP A 61 -2.04 6.46 -1.26
CA ASP A 61 -1.20 6.79 -0.11
C ASP A 61 0.08 7.58 -0.47
N LEU A 62 0.15 8.17 -1.66
CA LEU A 62 1.25 9.06 -2.01
C LEU A 62 1.03 10.44 -1.37
N PRO A 63 1.97 10.93 -0.55
CA PRO A 63 1.88 12.27 0.00
C PRO A 63 2.14 13.31 -1.09
N ASP A 64 1.35 14.39 -1.09
CA ASP A 64 1.75 15.65 -1.70
C ASP A 64 2.98 16.15 -0.93
N ILE A 65 4.15 16.01 -1.55
CA ILE A 65 5.41 16.45 -0.96
C ILE A 65 5.50 17.96 -1.16
N VAL A 66 5.32 18.70 -0.09
CA VAL A 66 5.72 20.10 -0.05
C VAL A 66 7.23 20.13 0.12
N ASP A 67 7.95 20.61 -0.90
CA ASP A 67 9.41 20.79 -0.87
C ASP A 67 9.77 21.84 0.17
N VAL A 68 10.16 21.41 1.37
CA VAL A 68 10.84 22.25 2.34
C VAL A 68 12.27 21.78 2.45
N VAL A 69 13.15 22.44 1.73
CA VAL A 69 14.60 22.22 1.80
C VAL A 69 15.17 23.07 2.94
N LEU A 70 15.56 22.41 4.03
CA LEU A 70 16.47 23.00 5.02
C LEU A 70 17.80 22.26 4.92
N GLU A 71 18.80 22.92 4.36
CA GLU A 71 20.18 22.41 4.31
C GLU A 71 20.78 22.37 5.72
N MET A 72 20.93 21.17 6.26
CA MET A 72 21.74 20.96 7.47
C MET A 72 22.68 19.79 7.19
N GLY A 73 23.92 20.11 6.80
CA GLY A 73 24.95 19.16 6.46
C GLY A 73 25.50 18.37 7.63
N ARG A 74 25.48 17.05 7.53
CA ARG A 74 26.33 16.14 8.29
C ARG A 74 27.18 15.34 7.30
N ALA A 75 28.49 15.41 7.47
CA ALA A 75 29.44 14.68 6.63
C ALA A 75 29.35 13.16 6.89
N PRO A 76 29.46 12.31 5.88
CA PRO A 76 29.59 10.87 6.02
C PRO A 76 31.03 10.47 6.35
N ASP A 77 31.20 9.41 7.17
CA ASP A 77 32.45 8.70 7.42
C ASP A 77 33.00 8.13 6.10
N VAL A 78 34.22 8.54 5.75
CA VAL A 78 34.98 8.06 4.58
C VAL A 78 36.11 7.17 5.07
N PRO A 79 36.32 5.96 4.53
CA PRO A 79 37.49 5.14 4.83
C PRO A 79 38.78 5.75 4.23
N PRO A 80 39.97 5.44 4.76
CA PRO A 80 41.21 6.18 4.49
C PRO A 80 41.69 5.99 3.05
N ALA A 81 41.96 7.12 2.41
CA ALA A 81 42.46 7.21 1.06
C ALA A 81 43.93 7.56 1.04
N GLN A 82 44.52 7.22 -0.05
CA GLN A 82 45.91 7.37 -0.49
C GLN A 82 46.42 8.83 -0.50
N ALA A 83 47.76 8.97 -0.39
CA ALA A 83 48.61 10.13 -0.16
C ALA A 83 48.30 11.44 -0.92
N PRO A 84 48.79 12.60 -0.41
CA PRO A 84 48.19 13.90 -0.61
C PRO A 84 48.66 14.65 -1.85
N SER A 85 47.71 15.17 -2.62
CA SER A 85 47.89 16.36 -3.44
C SER A 85 47.64 17.63 -2.59
N PRO A 86 48.25 18.79 -2.89
CA PRO A 86 48.21 19.97 -2.05
C PRO A 86 46.78 20.47 -1.87
N ALA A 87 46.36 20.49 -0.62
CA ALA A 87 45.01 20.84 -0.20
C ALA A 87 44.71 22.31 -0.45
N LEU A 88 43.67 22.56 -1.27
CA LEU A 88 42.96 23.83 -1.22
C LEU A 88 42.30 23.98 0.18
N PRO A 89 42.21 25.19 0.74
CA PRO A 89 41.62 25.36 2.07
C PRO A 89 40.17 24.87 2.05
N VAL A 90 39.91 23.84 2.83
CA VAL A 90 38.55 23.36 3.09
C VAL A 90 37.85 24.45 3.92
N VAL A 91 36.97 25.20 3.26
CA VAL A 91 36.05 26.09 3.97
C VAL A 91 35.13 25.19 4.80
N SER A 92 35.46 25.02 6.08
CA SER A 92 34.59 24.32 7.02
C SER A 92 33.24 25.03 7.02
N ALA A 93 32.15 24.29 6.77
CA ALA A 93 30.81 24.83 6.94
C ALA A 93 30.69 25.48 8.35
N PRO A 94 30.09 26.65 8.48
CA PRO A 94 30.01 27.35 9.75
C PRO A 94 29.32 26.45 10.77
N ARG A 95 30.03 26.07 11.83
CA ARG A 95 29.43 25.36 12.98
C ARG A 95 28.41 26.27 13.63
N LEU A 96 27.21 25.77 13.81
CA LEU A 96 26.19 26.48 14.58
C LEU A 96 26.75 26.81 15.97
N PRO A 97 26.45 28.01 16.54
CA PRO A 97 26.74 28.30 17.93
C PRO A 97 26.11 27.25 18.86
N ALA A 98 26.84 26.78 19.86
CA ALA A 98 26.42 25.70 20.76
C ALA A 98 25.02 25.92 21.41
N HIS A 99 24.63 27.19 21.64
CA HIS A 99 23.29 27.50 22.17
C HIS A 99 22.14 27.19 21.19
N LEU A 100 22.44 26.96 19.91
CA LEU A 100 21.44 26.61 18.88
C LEU A 100 21.33 25.10 18.64
N ASP A 101 22.22 24.28 19.24
CA ASP A 101 22.22 22.83 19.02
C ASP A 101 20.87 22.19 19.36
N ALA A 102 20.26 22.57 20.49
CA ALA A 102 18.94 22.09 20.89
C ALA A 102 17.81 22.54 19.94
N LEU A 103 17.97 23.69 19.28
CA LEU A 103 17.02 24.15 18.25
C LEU A 103 17.23 23.38 16.95
N ALA A 104 18.48 23.11 16.58
CA ALA A 104 18.82 22.31 15.43
C ALA A 104 18.30 20.86 15.56
N ASP A 105 18.39 20.27 16.75
CA ASP A 105 17.81 18.96 17.02
C ASP A 105 16.29 18.95 16.86
N ARG A 106 15.61 19.95 17.44
CA ARG A 106 14.16 20.08 17.27
C ARG A 106 13.75 20.34 15.82
N ALA A 107 14.54 21.11 15.07
CA ALA A 107 14.30 21.33 13.67
C ALA A 107 14.42 20.01 12.87
N ARG A 108 15.39 19.15 13.20
CA ARG A 108 15.50 17.80 12.62
C ARG A 108 14.29 16.94 12.94
N ASP A 109 13.79 16.96 14.16
CA ASP A 109 12.56 16.24 14.54
C ASP A 109 11.36 16.71 13.72
N TYR A 110 11.21 18.03 13.49
CA TYR A 110 10.14 18.55 12.62
C TYR A 110 10.30 18.13 11.15
N VAL A 111 11.52 18.13 10.62
CA VAL A 111 11.79 17.63 9.25
C VAL A 111 11.45 16.14 9.15
N GLU A 112 11.77 15.35 10.17
CA GLU A 112 11.36 13.95 10.20
C GLU A 112 9.85 13.79 10.30
N ALA A 113 9.17 14.63 11.06
CA ALA A 113 7.72 14.60 11.21
C ALA A 113 6.97 15.05 9.94
N ALA A 114 7.62 15.77 9.03
CA ALA A 114 7.04 16.22 7.76
C ALA A 114 6.66 15.05 6.83
N SER A 115 7.28 13.88 7.02
CA SER A 115 6.95 12.68 6.26
C SER A 115 6.53 11.53 7.19
N SER A 116 5.57 10.70 6.74
CA SER A 116 5.13 9.56 7.55
C SER A 116 6.25 8.52 7.72
N GLY A 117 6.31 7.84 8.88
CA GLY A 117 7.28 6.77 9.13
C GLY A 117 7.22 5.65 8.08
N ASN A 118 6.02 5.35 7.56
CA ASN A 118 5.85 4.37 6.47
C ASN A 118 6.48 4.85 5.16
N THR A 119 6.31 6.13 4.82
CA THR A 119 6.94 6.73 3.64
C THR A 119 8.46 6.68 3.75
N ARG A 120 9.01 7.07 4.92
CA ARG A 120 10.46 7.01 5.16
C ARG A 120 11.02 5.60 5.04
N ARG A 121 10.34 4.60 5.64
CA ARG A 121 10.73 3.18 5.52
C ARG A 121 10.70 2.69 4.08
N ALA A 122 9.65 3.03 3.34
CA ALA A 122 9.54 2.67 1.93
C ALA A 122 10.66 3.32 1.09
N TYR A 123 10.92 4.62 1.29
CA TYR A 123 11.97 5.35 0.58
C TYR A 123 13.38 4.86 0.93
N ALA A 124 13.61 4.50 2.19
CA ALA A 124 14.88 3.89 2.59
C ALA A 124 15.08 2.51 1.93
N SER A 125 14.03 1.70 1.87
CA SER A 125 14.05 0.41 1.17
C SER A 125 14.33 0.58 -0.33
N ASP A 126 13.65 1.54 -0.99
CA ASP A 126 13.85 1.83 -2.41
C ASP A 126 15.26 2.35 -2.69
N TRP A 127 15.81 3.19 -1.82
CA TRP A 127 17.19 3.65 -1.92
C TRP A 127 18.19 2.50 -1.81
N LYS A 128 17.99 1.62 -0.82
CA LYS A 128 18.82 0.42 -0.65
C LYS A 128 18.79 -0.46 -1.90
N HIS A 129 17.60 -0.63 -2.50
CA HIS A 129 17.44 -1.40 -3.73
C HIS A 129 18.19 -0.76 -4.90
N PHE A 130 18.05 0.56 -5.11
CA PHE A 130 18.75 1.30 -6.15
C PHE A 130 20.27 1.25 -5.96
N SER A 131 20.79 1.53 -4.77
CA SER A 131 22.21 1.49 -4.46
C SER A 131 22.82 0.09 -4.68
N SER A 132 22.07 -0.95 -4.34
CA SER A 132 22.48 -2.33 -4.60
C SER A 132 22.48 -2.65 -6.10
N TRP A 133 21.52 -2.12 -6.86
CA TRP A 133 21.48 -2.26 -8.31
C TRP A 133 22.66 -1.54 -8.95
N CYS A 134 22.91 -0.27 -8.63
CA CYS A 134 24.06 0.49 -9.11
C CYS A 134 25.37 -0.28 -8.91
N ARG A 135 25.59 -0.80 -7.69
CA ARG A 135 26.79 -1.56 -7.36
C ARG A 135 26.96 -2.80 -8.24
N ARG A 136 25.87 -3.54 -8.51
CA ARG A 136 25.91 -4.72 -9.40
C ARG A 136 26.19 -4.36 -10.85
N GLN A 137 25.76 -3.18 -11.31
CA GLN A 137 25.94 -2.71 -12.69
C GLN A 137 27.21 -1.87 -12.88
N GLY A 138 28.01 -1.67 -11.82
CA GLY A 138 29.23 -0.87 -11.89
C GLY A 138 29.02 0.64 -11.93
N PHE A 139 27.81 1.12 -11.56
CA PHE A 139 27.51 2.55 -11.45
C PHE A 139 27.81 3.09 -10.06
N ALA A 140 28.28 4.34 -9.99
CA ALA A 140 28.30 5.10 -8.75
C ALA A 140 26.85 5.47 -8.36
N THR A 141 26.54 5.38 -7.05
CA THR A 141 25.22 5.81 -6.57
C THR A 141 25.14 7.34 -6.47
N LEU A 142 26.25 8.01 -6.21
CA LEU A 142 26.41 9.46 -6.07
C LEU A 142 27.61 9.93 -6.93
N PRO A 143 27.54 11.09 -7.56
CA PRO A 143 26.37 11.99 -7.69
C PRO A 143 25.24 11.36 -8.52
N PRO A 144 24.02 11.97 -8.53
CA PRO A 144 22.92 11.48 -9.34
C PRO A 144 23.28 11.48 -10.84
N ASP A 145 23.13 10.33 -11.48
CA ASP A 145 23.29 10.18 -12.92
C ASP A 145 21.92 9.86 -13.54
N PRO A 146 21.31 10.81 -14.30
CA PRO A 146 20.03 10.59 -14.96
C PRO A 146 20.01 9.37 -15.87
N GLN A 147 21.13 9.04 -16.50
CA GLN A 147 21.25 7.91 -17.40
C GLN A 147 21.18 6.58 -16.62
N ALA A 148 21.90 6.48 -15.51
CA ALA A 148 21.82 5.32 -14.62
C ALA A 148 20.41 5.15 -14.05
N VAL A 149 19.72 6.24 -13.67
CA VAL A 149 18.33 6.19 -13.21
C VAL A 149 17.39 5.73 -14.34
N GLY A 150 17.57 6.22 -15.57
CA GLY A 150 16.81 5.79 -16.75
C GLY A 150 16.95 4.29 -17.02
N LEU A 151 18.18 3.76 -16.93
CA LEU A 151 18.45 2.32 -17.05
C LEU A 151 17.83 1.52 -15.91
N TYR A 152 17.89 2.02 -14.67
CA TYR A 152 17.28 1.39 -13.52
C TYR A 152 15.75 1.23 -13.66
N ILE A 153 15.04 2.30 -14.05
CA ILE A 153 13.57 2.21 -14.25
C ILE A 153 13.22 1.33 -15.44
N THR A 154 14.07 1.25 -16.47
CA THR A 154 13.92 0.33 -17.59
C THR A 154 14.05 -1.12 -17.13
N ALA A 155 15.06 -1.42 -16.31
CA ALA A 155 15.26 -2.74 -15.72
C ALA A 155 14.03 -3.20 -14.91
N LEU A 156 13.47 -2.30 -14.08
CA LEU A 156 12.25 -2.58 -13.31
C LEU A 156 11.03 -2.88 -14.21
N ALA A 157 10.92 -2.19 -15.35
CA ALA A 157 9.82 -2.37 -16.29
C ALA A 157 9.95 -3.65 -17.12
N SER A 158 11.17 -4.06 -17.45
CA SER A 158 11.45 -5.25 -18.27
C SER A 158 11.34 -6.55 -17.47
N GLY A 159 11.62 -6.52 -16.16
CA GLY A 159 11.67 -7.72 -15.32
C GLY A 159 12.86 -8.60 -15.65
N SER A 160 13.99 -8.01 -16.06
CA SER A 160 15.20 -8.77 -16.38
C SER A 160 15.75 -9.45 -15.11
N ALA A 161 16.03 -10.75 -15.21
CA ALA A 161 16.57 -11.56 -14.11
C ALA A 161 17.92 -11.06 -13.57
N THR A 162 18.66 -10.29 -14.37
CA THR A 162 19.91 -9.65 -13.96
C THR A 162 19.72 -8.49 -12.99
N ASP A 163 18.49 -7.97 -12.88
CA ASP A 163 18.24 -6.67 -12.27
C ASP A 163 17.43 -6.72 -10.97
N THR A 164 16.71 -7.80 -10.73
CA THR A 164 15.92 -7.95 -9.49
C THR A 164 16.15 -9.31 -8.86
N VAL A 165 16.11 -9.38 -7.52
CA VAL A 165 16.19 -10.64 -6.77
C VAL A 165 15.05 -11.61 -7.14
N SER A 166 13.95 -11.11 -7.72
CA SER A 166 12.76 -11.88 -8.08
C SER A 166 12.46 -11.95 -9.58
N GLY A 167 13.18 -11.23 -10.44
CA GLY A 167 12.91 -11.24 -11.90
C GLY A 167 11.55 -10.65 -12.33
N ASP A 168 10.72 -10.16 -11.41
CA ASP A 168 9.36 -9.74 -11.67
C ASP A 168 9.28 -8.31 -12.22
N LYS A 169 8.48 -8.14 -13.28
CA LYS A 169 8.12 -6.81 -13.80
C LYS A 169 7.41 -6.01 -12.72
N LYS A 170 7.87 -4.78 -12.48
CA LYS A 170 7.20 -3.89 -11.54
C LYS A 170 6.13 -3.05 -12.26
N SER A 171 5.02 -2.77 -11.57
CA SER A 171 3.96 -1.91 -12.11
C SER A 171 4.47 -0.48 -12.31
N VAL A 172 3.83 0.26 -13.23
CA VAL A 172 4.13 1.68 -13.46
C VAL A 172 4.07 2.49 -12.18
N ALA A 173 3.03 2.29 -11.34
CA ALA A 173 2.90 2.97 -10.05
C ALA A 173 4.07 2.67 -9.09
N THR A 174 4.55 1.42 -9.05
CA THR A 174 5.73 1.05 -8.24
C THR A 174 6.99 1.75 -8.74
N ILE A 175 7.17 1.85 -10.07
CA ILE A 175 8.32 2.53 -10.67
C ILE A 175 8.28 4.02 -10.36
N GLU A 176 7.11 4.67 -10.48
CA GLU A 176 6.91 6.08 -10.14
C GLU A 176 7.20 6.37 -8.66
N ARG A 177 6.71 5.52 -7.76
CA ARG A 177 7.01 5.63 -6.32
C ARG A 177 8.51 5.51 -6.06
N ARG A 178 9.19 4.55 -6.68
CA ARG A 178 10.65 4.39 -6.55
C ARG A 178 11.40 5.61 -7.09
N LEU A 179 10.97 6.15 -8.23
CA LEU A 179 11.55 7.37 -8.77
C LEU A 179 11.36 8.57 -7.82
N SER A 180 10.20 8.68 -7.17
CA SER A 180 9.96 9.68 -6.13
C SER A 180 10.86 9.47 -4.91
N ALA A 181 11.07 8.22 -4.50
CA ALA A 181 11.99 7.88 -3.43
C ALA A 181 13.44 8.26 -3.75
N LEU A 182 13.89 8.05 -5.01
CA LEU A 182 15.21 8.45 -5.44
C LEU A 182 15.37 9.97 -5.42
N THR A 183 14.40 10.72 -5.96
CA THR A 183 14.40 12.19 -5.94
C THR A 183 14.54 12.71 -4.51
N TRP A 184 13.71 12.19 -3.60
CA TRP A 184 13.77 12.57 -2.18
C TRP A 184 15.14 12.24 -1.56
N ASN A 185 15.66 11.03 -1.77
CA ASN A 185 16.94 10.59 -1.21
C ASN A 185 18.13 11.39 -1.74
N PHE A 186 18.12 11.75 -3.01
CA PHE A 186 19.15 12.60 -3.60
C PHE A 186 19.07 14.04 -3.03
N SER A 187 17.85 14.61 -2.93
CA SER A 187 17.64 15.93 -2.34
C SER A 187 18.10 15.99 -0.88
N GLN A 188 17.82 14.95 -0.08
CA GLN A 188 18.32 14.87 1.32
C GLN A 188 19.85 14.86 1.44
N ARG A 189 20.54 14.59 0.35
CA ARG A 189 22.02 14.58 0.29
C ARG A 189 22.61 15.83 -0.39
N GLY A 190 21.77 16.86 -0.59
CA GLY A 190 22.20 18.11 -1.26
C GLY A 190 22.49 17.94 -2.75
N GLN A 191 22.05 16.86 -3.38
CA GLN A 191 22.30 16.53 -4.78
C GLN A 191 20.99 16.25 -5.51
N PRO A 192 20.19 17.27 -5.87
CA PRO A 192 18.86 17.06 -6.44
C PRO A 192 18.93 16.35 -7.79
N LEU A 193 18.06 15.36 -8.00
CA LEU A 193 17.87 14.66 -9.26
C LEU A 193 16.85 15.42 -10.11
N ASP A 194 17.23 15.83 -11.31
CA ASP A 194 16.28 16.40 -12.28
C ASP A 194 15.47 15.27 -12.95
N ARG A 195 14.20 15.14 -12.54
CA ARG A 195 13.26 14.18 -13.15
C ARG A 195 12.82 14.56 -14.56
N LYS A 196 13.03 15.83 -14.96
CA LYS A 196 12.69 16.30 -16.31
C LYS A 196 13.81 16.01 -17.30
N ASP A 197 14.98 15.56 -16.82
CA ASP A 197 16.04 15.11 -17.69
C ASP A 197 15.50 14.09 -18.70
N ARG A 198 15.94 14.24 -19.95
CA ARG A 198 15.44 13.44 -21.08
C ARG A 198 15.63 11.93 -20.86
N ALA A 199 16.74 11.52 -20.24
CA ALA A 199 17.03 10.12 -19.96
C ALA A 199 16.02 9.48 -19.00
N ILE A 200 15.40 10.27 -18.12
CA ILE A 200 14.36 9.80 -17.18
C ILE A 200 12.97 10.03 -17.77
N ALA A 201 12.67 11.26 -18.19
CA ALA A 201 11.32 11.67 -18.58
C ALA A 201 10.81 10.89 -19.80
N THR A 202 11.65 10.75 -20.85
CA THR A 202 11.26 10.02 -22.07
C THR A 202 11.11 8.53 -21.80
N VAL A 203 12.03 7.93 -21.04
CA VAL A 203 11.92 6.52 -20.66
C VAL A 203 10.67 6.27 -19.84
N MET A 204 10.37 7.12 -18.85
CA MET A 204 9.16 6.97 -18.02
C MET A 204 7.88 7.12 -18.85
N ALA A 205 7.85 8.06 -19.83
CA ALA A 205 6.73 8.19 -20.76
C ALA A 205 6.53 6.91 -21.59
N GLY A 206 7.60 6.35 -22.12
CA GLY A 206 7.58 5.08 -22.84
C GLY A 206 7.10 3.91 -22.00
N ILE A 207 7.55 3.82 -20.73
CA ILE A 207 7.09 2.82 -19.78
C ILE A 207 5.58 2.96 -19.52
N ARG A 208 5.07 4.18 -19.30
CA ARG A 208 3.63 4.42 -19.13
C ARG A 208 2.85 3.94 -20.36
N ASN A 209 3.25 4.33 -21.54
CA ASN A 209 2.55 3.96 -22.77
C ASN A 209 2.55 2.45 -23.00
N LYS A 210 3.67 1.78 -22.75
CA LYS A 210 3.83 0.33 -23.04
C LYS A 210 3.23 -0.57 -21.95
N HIS A 211 3.26 -0.13 -20.69
CA HIS A 211 2.90 -0.97 -19.53
C HIS A 211 1.73 -0.42 -18.72
N ALA A 212 1.01 0.62 -19.22
CA ALA A 212 -0.20 1.08 -18.59
C ALA A 212 -1.21 -0.08 -18.49
N ALA A 213 -1.69 -0.30 -17.31
CA ALA A 213 -2.75 -1.25 -17.03
C ALA A 213 -3.84 -0.57 -16.21
N PRO A 214 -5.11 -0.96 -16.37
CA PRO A 214 -6.17 -0.45 -15.50
C PRO A 214 -5.81 -0.70 -14.03
N PRO A 215 -6.02 0.29 -13.13
CA PRO A 215 -5.73 0.11 -11.73
C PRO A 215 -6.54 -1.05 -11.14
N ARG A 216 -5.86 -2.03 -10.56
CA ARG A 216 -6.49 -3.15 -9.84
C ARG A 216 -6.89 -2.67 -8.46
N GLN A 217 -8.14 -2.27 -8.31
CA GLN A 217 -8.69 -1.92 -7.00
C GLN A 217 -9.09 -3.18 -6.25
N LYS A 218 -8.89 -3.17 -4.93
CA LYS A 218 -9.42 -4.22 -4.06
C LYS A 218 -10.94 -4.21 -4.08
N GLU A 219 -11.56 -5.38 -3.94
CA GLU A 219 -12.99 -5.49 -3.89
C GLU A 219 -13.55 -4.97 -2.56
N ALA A 220 -14.73 -4.38 -2.63
CA ALA A 220 -15.46 -3.95 -1.45
C ALA A 220 -16.04 -5.17 -0.72
N VAL A 221 -15.97 -5.19 0.61
CA VAL A 221 -16.76 -6.10 1.45
C VAL A 221 -18.14 -5.47 1.61
N LEU A 222 -19.15 -6.05 1.00
CA LEU A 222 -20.52 -5.55 1.11
C LEU A 222 -21.16 -5.95 2.48
N PRO A 223 -22.29 -5.34 2.89
CA PRO A 223 -22.91 -5.68 4.17
C PRO A 223 -23.22 -7.16 4.35
N GLU A 224 -23.72 -7.82 3.31
CA GLU A 224 -23.99 -9.26 3.29
C GLU A 224 -22.72 -10.10 3.45
N ASP A 225 -21.64 -9.71 2.78
CA ASP A 225 -20.33 -10.33 2.92
C ASP A 225 -19.81 -10.18 4.36
N LEU A 226 -19.96 -8.97 4.93
CA LEU A 226 -19.54 -8.70 6.31
C LEU A 226 -20.28 -9.59 7.29
N ILE A 227 -21.60 -9.75 7.12
CA ILE A 227 -22.42 -10.62 7.98
C ILE A 227 -21.90 -12.06 7.89
N ALA A 228 -21.71 -12.59 6.69
CA ALA A 228 -21.16 -13.93 6.48
C ALA A 228 -19.76 -14.09 7.11
N MET A 229 -18.88 -13.08 6.97
CA MET A 229 -17.56 -13.06 7.62
C MET A 229 -17.69 -13.10 9.15
N LEU A 230 -18.65 -12.37 9.74
CA LEU A 230 -18.88 -12.36 11.18
C LEU A 230 -19.36 -13.70 11.72
N GLU A 231 -20.07 -14.50 10.93
CA GLU A 231 -20.53 -15.85 11.30
C GLU A 231 -19.38 -16.86 11.37
N THR A 232 -18.29 -16.63 10.69
CA THR A 232 -17.07 -17.46 10.78
C THR A 232 -16.30 -17.29 12.09
N LEU A 233 -16.63 -16.27 12.89
CA LEU A 233 -15.91 -15.91 14.10
C LEU A 233 -16.58 -16.49 15.34
N ASP A 234 -15.82 -17.26 16.12
CA ASP A 234 -16.28 -17.86 17.36
C ASP A 234 -16.48 -16.79 18.46
N ARG A 235 -17.73 -16.55 18.84
CA ARG A 235 -18.13 -15.59 19.89
C ARG A 235 -17.75 -16.04 21.31
N GLY A 236 -17.41 -17.30 21.50
CA GLY A 236 -16.98 -17.85 22.77
C GLY A 236 -15.50 -17.58 23.09
N THR A 237 -14.75 -16.99 22.16
CA THR A 237 -13.32 -16.74 22.33
C THR A 237 -12.98 -15.25 22.33
N LEU A 238 -11.99 -14.84 23.14
CA LEU A 238 -11.48 -13.46 23.13
C LEU A 238 -10.99 -13.03 21.74
N ARG A 239 -10.40 -13.96 20.99
CA ARG A 239 -9.95 -13.67 19.61
C ARG A 239 -11.14 -13.39 18.69
N GLY A 240 -12.18 -14.20 18.72
CA GLY A 240 -13.35 -13.99 17.89
C GLY A 240 -14.08 -12.69 18.25
N LEU A 241 -14.19 -12.35 19.54
CA LEU A 241 -14.76 -11.07 19.99
C LEU A 241 -13.96 -9.87 19.51
N ARG A 242 -12.63 -9.91 19.62
CA ARG A 242 -11.73 -8.87 19.10
C ARG A 242 -11.89 -8.71 17.59
N ASP A 243 -11.80 -9.81 16.86
CA ASP A 243 -11.81 -9.84 15.40
C ASP A 243 -13.17 -9.33 14.88
N ARG A 244 -14.26 -9.68 15.56
CA ARG A 244 -15.59 -9.17 15.29
C ARG A 244 -15.69 -7.65 15.48
N ALA A 245 -15.21 -7.13 16.62
CA ALA A 245 -15.17 -5.69 16.89
C ALA A 245 -14.34 -4.95 15.85
N MET A 246 -13.19 -5.52 15.43
CA MET A 246 -12.32 -4.94 14.39
C MET A 246 -13.02 -4.83 13.04
N LEU A 247 -13.72 -5.88 12.59
CA LEU A 247 -14.41 -5.88 11.30
C LEU A 247 -15.57 -4.87 11.31
N LEU A 248 -16.40 -4.88 12.35
CA LEU A 248 -17.54 -3.98 12.46
C LEU A 248 -17.13 -2.52 12.59
N LEU A 249 -16.11 -2.21 13.43
CA LEU A 249 -15.61 -0.86 13.59
C LEU A 249 -14.94 -0.37 12.31
N GLY A 250 -14.11 -1.21 11.68
CA GLY A 250 -13.42 -0.89 10.43
C GLY A 250 -14.41 -0.60 9.28
N PHE A 251 -15.51 -1.34 9.21
CA PHE A 251 -16.56 -1.12 8.23
C PHE A 251 -17.36 0.14 8.55
N ALA A 252 -18.00 0.21 9.74
CA ALA A 252 -18.92 1.30 10.10
C ALA A 252 -18.22 2.68 10.18
N GLY A 253 -16.97 2.71 10.64
CA GLY A 253 -16.15 3.92 10.66
C GLY A 253 -15.50 4.23 9.32
N GLY A 254 -15.51 3.33 8.34
CA GLY A 254 -14.78 3.48 7.08
C GLY A 254 -13.29 3.67 7.29
N LEU A 255 -12.73 2.98 8.28
CA LEU A 255 -11.38 3.21 8.78
C LEU A 255 -10.30 2.56 7.88
N ARG A 256 -9.14 3.21 7.78
CA ARG A 256 -7.95 2.55 7.28
C ARG A 256 -7.45 1.54 8.30
N ARG A 257 -6.76 0.49 7.86
CA ARG A 257 -6.23 -0.55 8.77
C ARG A 257 -5.35 0.03 9.89
N SER A 258 -4.53 1.03 9.59
CA SER A 258 -3.70 1.71 10.60
C SER A 258 -4.53 2.57 11.57
N GLU A 259 -5.66 3.13 11.11
CA GLU A 259 -6.58 3.86 11.97
C GLU A 259 -7.31 2.90 12.94
N VAL A 260 -7.73 1.71 12.46
CA VAL A 260 -8.36 0.70 13.33
C VAL A 260 -7.46 0.33 14.50
N VAL A 261 -6.21 -0.03 14.22
CA VAL A 261 -5.28 -0.48 15.28
C VAL A 261 -4.67 0.69 16.05
N GLY A 262 -4.66 1.89 15.48
CA GLY A 262 -4.09 3.10 16.09
C GLY A 262 -4.96 3.75 17.16
N LEU A 263 -6.16 3.23 17.41
CA LEU A 263 -7.07 3.76 18.42
C LEU A 263 -6.71 3.29 19.83
N ASP A 264 -6.86 4.21 20.78
CA ASP A 264 -6.83 3.95 22.22
C ASP A 264 -8.20 4.10 22.85
N VAL A 265 -8.35 3.58 24.06
CA VAL A 265 -9.52 3.77 24.91
C VAL A 265 -9.40 5.11 25.62
N GLY A 266 -10.33 6.05 25.33
CA GLY A 266 -10.35 7.38 25.96
C GLY A 266 -9.27 8.32 25.47
N ARG A 267 -9.18 9.50 26.11
CA ARG A 267 -8.30 10.61 25.70
C ARG A 267 -6.86 10.43 26.09
N ASP A 268 -6.58 9.68 27.14
CA ASP A 268 -5.22 9.41 27.61
C ASP A 268 -4.55 8.43 26.66
N GLN A 269 -3.84 8.97 25.66
CA GLN A 269 -3.25 8.20 24.60
C GLN A 269 -1.86 7.70 24.92
N THR A 270 -1.53 6.53 24.39
CA THR A 270 -0.15 6.05 24.33
C THR A 270 0.64 6.80 23.25
N GLU A 271 1.97 6.82 23.34
CA GLU A 271 2.83 7.55 22.39
C GLU A 271 2.65 7.11 20.93
N ASP A 272 2.30 5.84 20.71
CA ASP A 272 2.09 5.22 19.40
C ASP A 272 0.64 5.29 18.92
N ALA A 273 -0.26 5.95 19.68
CA ALA A 273 -1.65 6.13 19.28
C ALA A 273 -1.79 7.14 18.15
N SER A 274 -2.76 6.88 17.29
CA SER A 274 -3.20 7.82 16.25
C SER A 274 -4.64 8.31 16.44
N GLY A 275 -5.18 8.14 17.63
CA GLY A 275 -6.53 8.58 17.98
C GLY A 275 -7.11 7.77 19.14
N TRP A 276 -8.37 8.07 19.47
CA TRP A 276 -9.09 7.38 20.54
C TRP A 276 -10.59 7.24 20.25
N VAL A 277 -11.23 6.39 21.03
CA VAL A 277 -12.68 6.18 21.02
C VAL A 277 -13.31 6.69 22.31
N GLU A 278 -14.45 7.39 22.18
CA GLU A 278 -15.36 7.72 23.28
C GLU A 278 -16.68 7.01 23.03
N ILE A 279 -17.10 6.15 23.96
CA ILE A 279 -18.40 5.44 23.85
C ILE A 279 -19.46 6.30 24.53
N LEU A 280 -20.55 6.55 23.80
CA LEU A 280 -21.69 7.38 24.22
C LEU A 280 -22.97 6.53 24.15
N ASP A 281 -24.07 7.03 24.76
CA ASP A 281 -25.34 6.32 24.76
C ASP A 281 -25.86 5.97 23.37
N LYS A 282 -25.74 6.92 22.42
CA LYS A 282 -26.27 6.77 21.06
C LYS A 282 -25.28 6.14 20.07
N GLY A 283 -24.03 5.93 20.47
CA GLY A 283 -22.99 5.46 19.57
C GLY A 283 -21.60 5.59 20.13
N MET A 284 -20.63 5.77 19.27
CA MET A 284 -19.24 6.09 19.65
C MET A 284 -18.69 7.17 18.75
N LEU A 285 -17.81 7.99 19.30
CA LEU A 285 -17.06 9.05 18.60
C LEU A 285 -15.61 8.63 18.51
N LEU A 286 -15.10 8.56 17.29
CA LEU A 286 -13.68 8.26 17.01
C LEU A 286 -12.99 9.56 16.65
N ARG A 287 -11.93 9.89 17.36
CA ARG A 287 -11.03 11.01 17.03
C ARG A 287 -9.76 10.46 16.45
N LEU A 288 -9.50 10.77 15.20
CA LEU A 288 -8.43 10.17 14.39
C LEU A 288 -7.46 11.23 13.91
N ARG A 289 -6.17 10.97 14.09
CA ARG A 289 -5.08 11.75 13.53
C ARG A 289 -4.68 11.13 12.18
N GLY A 290 -5.15 11.74 11.10
CA GLY A 290 -4.80 11.34 9.74
C GLY A 290 -3.69 12.20 9.11
N LYS A 291 -3.37 11.95 7.85
CA LYS A 291 -2.38 12.74 7.08
C LYS A 291 -2.75 14.22 6.97
N THR A 292 -4.04 14.54 6.95
CA THR A 292 -4.61 15.89 6.80
C THR A 292 -5.00 16.54 8.13
N GLY A 293 -4.52 16.02 9.26
CA GLY A 293 -4.85 16.49 10.59
C GLY A 293 -5.88 15.63 11.32
N TRP A 294 -6.50 16.19 12.34
CA TRP A 294 -7.52 15.54 13.16
C TRP A 294 -8.88 15.54 12.46
N ARG A 295 -9.60 14.42 12.58
CA ARG A 295 -11.00 14.29 12.15
C ARG A 295 -11.80 13.51 13.17
N GLU A 296 -13.09 13.75 13.18
CA GLU A 296 -14.06 12.98 13.97
C GLU A 296 -14.89 12.09 13.06
N VAL A 297 -15.15 10.88 13.55
CA VAL A 297 -15.99 9.88 12.88
C VAL A 297 -17.04 9.41 13.89
N GLU A 298 -18.28 9.62 13.55
CA GLU A 298 -19.43 9.19 14.34
C GLU A 298 -19.89 7.79 13.90
N VAL A 299 -19.98 6.84 14.83
CA VAL A 299 -20.48 5.49 14.57
C VAL A 299 -21.67 5.24 15.47
N GLY A 300 -22.86 5.22 14.88
CA GLY A 300 -24.11 4.95 15.59
C GLY A 300 -24.25 3.49 16.03
N ARG A 301 -25.18 3.25 16.97
CA ARG A 301 -25.59 1.89 17.30
C ARG A 301 -26.32 1.26 16.12
N GLY A 302 -26.05 -0.01 15.85
CA GLY A 302 -26.72 -0.77 14.80
C GLY A 302 -28.14 -1.16 15.21
N SER A 303 -28.94 -1.55 14.23
CA SER A 303 -30.33 -2.04 14.46
C SER A 303 -30.39 -3.41 15.16
N SER A 304 -29.29 -4.15 15.17
CA SER A 304 -29.18 -5.47 15.82
C SER A 304 -27.89 -5.56 16.60
N ASP A 305 -27.94 -6.03 17.83
CA ASP A 305 -26.76 -6.27 18.67
C ASP A 305 -25.77 -7.24 18.01
N ALA A 306 -26.29 -8.13 17.19
CA ALA A 306 -25.46 -9.10 16.47
C ALA A 306 -24.50 -8.43 15.47
N THR A 307 -24.83 -7.29 14.92
CA THR A 307 -24.03 -6.55 13.93
C THR A 307 -23.70 -5.12 14.37
N CYS A 308 -24.02 -4.77 15.63
CA CYS A 308 -23.75 -3.45 16.19
C CYS A 308 -22.25 -3.27 16.47
N PRO A 309 -21.57 -2.30 15.85
CA PRO A 309 -20.15 -2.03 16.10
C PRO A 309 -19.88 -1.59 17.55
N VAL A 310 -20.82 -0.87 18.17
CA VAL A 310 -20.70 -0.37 19.54
C VAL A 310 -20.78 -1.53 20.53
N VAL A 311 -21.83 -2.37 20.43
CA VAL A 311 -22.00 -3.55 21.30
C VAL A 311 -20.83 -4.53 21.16
N ALA A 312 -20.34 -4.74 19.95
CA ALA A 312 -19.18 -5.60 19.72
C ALA A 312 -17.91 -5.05 20.39
N LEU A 313 -17.71 -3.73 20.34
CA LEU A 313 -16.57 -3.08 20.97
C LEU A 313 -16.68 -3.10 22.49
N GLU A 314 -17.84 -2.74 23.05
CA GLU A 314 -18.13 -2.80 24.50
C GLU A 314 -17.89 -4.22 25.04
N THR A 315 -18.38 -5.24 24.33
CA THR A 315 -18.21 -6.64 24.70
C THR A 315 -16.73 -7.04 24.69
N TRP A 316 -15.99 -6.66 23.66
CA TRP A 316 -14.56 -6.91 23.56
C TRP A 316 -13.80 -6.25 24.72
N LEU A 317 -14.01 -4.95 24.97
CA LEU A 317 -13.31 -4.22 26.03
C LEU A 317 -13.60 -4.81 27.42
N LYS A 318 -14.88 -5.13 27.69
CA LYS A 318 -15.31 -5.71 28.96
C LYS A 318 -14.66 -7.08 29.22
N LEU A 319 -14.73 -7.99 28.25
CA LEU A 319 -14.23 -9.36 28.42
C LEU A 319 -12.71 -9.43 28.35
N ALA A 320 -12.06 -8.56 27.57
CA ALA A 320 -10.63 -8.41 27.53
C ALA A 320 -10.05 -7.62 28.71
N ARG A 321 -10.90 -6.99 29.55
CA ARG A 321 -10.54 -6.14 30.68
C ARG A 321 -9.63 -4.98 30.28
N ILE A 322 -9.95 -4.31 29.16
CA ILE A 322 -9.21 -3.18 28.65
C ILE A 322 -9.90 -1.89 29.07
N ALA A 323 -9.27 -1.15 29.98
CA ALA A 323 -9.73 0.14 30.46
C ALA A 323 -8.91 1.32 29.95
N HIS A 324 -7.69 1.07 29.42
CA HIS A 324 -6.75 2.11 29.00
C HIS A 324 -5.81 1.59 27.88
N GLY A 325 -5.29 2.49 27.08
CA GLY A 325 -4.28 2.22 26.05
C GLY A 325 -4.87 1.55 24.80
N PRO A 326 -4.10 0.77 24.05
CA PRO A 326 -4.48 0.26 22.74
C PRO A 326 -5.79 -0.52 22.76
N LEU A 327 -6.71 -0.11 21.85
CA LEU A 327 -8.05 -0.70 21.73
C LEU A 327 -7.99 -2.17 21.30
N PHE A 328 -7.11 -2.49 20.36
CA PHE A 328 -6.93 -3.84 19.83
C PHE A 328 -5.54 -4.37 20.14
N ARG A 329 -5.51 -5.48 20.85
CA ARG A 329 -4.29 -6.10 21.38
C ARG A 329 -4.15 -7.54 20.91
N ARG A 330 -2.95 -8.06 21.01
CA ARG A 330 -2.68 -9.46 20.69
C ARG A 330 -3.37 -10.37 21.68
N VAL A 331 -4.08 -11.38 21.18
CA VAL A 331 -4.62 -12.49 21.98
C VAL A 331 -3.68 -13.68 21.82
N THR A 332 -3.30 -14.32 22.92
CA THR A 332 -2.37 -15.46 22.90
C THR A 332 -2.92 -16.64 22.08
N GLY A 333 -2.04 -17.56 21.65
CA GLY A 333 -2.40 -18.70 20.80
C GLY A 333 -3.58 -19.52 21.32
N GLN A 334 -3.68 -19.69 22.64
CA GLN A 334 -4.75 -20.44 23.28
C GLN A 334 -6.02 -19.60 23.56
N GLY A 335 -6.03 -18.30 23.17
CA GLY A 335 -7.19 -17.43 23.36
C GLY A 335 -7.48 -17.01 24.81
N LYS A 336 -6.59 -17.32 25.77
CA LYS A 336 -6.82 -17.17 27.20
C LYS A 336 -6.34 -15.84 27.79
N ALA A 337 -5.37 -15.16 27.14
CA ALA A 337 -4.81 -13.91 27.65
C ALA A 337 -4.68 -12.86 26.54
N VAL A 338 -4.85 -11.61 26.95
CA VAL A 338 -4.71 -10.42 26.10
C VAL A 338 -3.39 -9.75 26.47
N GLY A 339 -2.54 -9.49 25.47
CA GLY A 339 -1.29 -8.76 25.64
C GLY A 339 -1.51 -7.28 25.96
N ALA A 340 -0.44 -6.57 26.27
CA ALA A 340 -0.47 -5.13 26.50
C ALA A 340 -0.28 -4.33 25.20
N ASP A 341 0.46 -4.91 24.25
CA ASP A 341 0.92 -4.22 23.05
C ASP A 341 -0.19 -4.03 22.00
N ARG A 342 -0.07 -2.92 21.26
CA ARG A 342 -0.90 -2.60 20.10
C ARG A 342 -0.77 -3.68 19.02
N LEU A 343 -1.89 -4.03 18.41
CA LEU A 343 -1.91 -4.97 17.29
C LEU A 343 -1.26 -4.32 16.05
N ASN A 344 -0.52 -5.11 15.28
CA ASN A 344 0.02 -4.66 14.00
C ASN A 344 -1.12 -4.45 12.98
N ASP A 345 -1.02 -3.41 12.16
CA ASP A 345 -2.05 -3.06 11.18
C ASP A 345 -2.26 -4.13 10.08
N GLN A 346 -1.24 -4.92 9.80
CA GLN A 346 -1.35 -6.04 8.87
C GLN A 346 -2.28 -7.15 9.38
N GLU A 347 -2.50 -7.23 10.70
CA GLU A 347 -3.46 -8.20 11.24
C GLU A 347 -4.89 -7.91 10.78
N VAL A 348 -5.25 -6.64 10.53
CA VAL A 348 -6.54 -6.28 9.94
C VAL A 348 -6.66 -6.86 8.53
N ALA A 349 -5.62 -6.73 7.70
CA ALA A 349 -5.62 -7.28 6.35
C ALA A 349 -5.68 -8.81 6.35
N ARG A 350 -4.91 -9.45 7.24
CA ARG A 350 -4.96 -10.91 7.43
C ARG A 350 -6.32 -11.39 7.92
N LEU A 351 -6.94 -10.64 8.83
CA LEU A 351 -8.28 -10.92 9.32
C LEU A 351 -9.29 -10.88 8.18
N VAL A 352 -9.32 -9.81 7.39
CA VAL A 352 -10.23 -9.68 6.25
C VAL A 352 -10.04 -10.84 5.27
N LYS A 353 -8.80 -11.15 4.87
CA LYS A 353 -8.52 -12.24 3.93
C LYS A 353 -9.01 -13.59 4.49
N ARG A 354 -8.69 -13.89 5.74
CA ARG A 354 -9.08 -15.15 6.40
C ARG A 354 -10.60 -15.31 6.47
N THR A 355 -11.30 -14.28 6.91
CA THR A 355 -12.77 -14.35 7.10
C THR A 355 -13.52 -14.35 5.77
N VAL A 356 -13.04 -13.65 4.74
CA VAL A 356 -13.55 -13.72 3.36
C VAL A 356 -13.45 -15.15 2.81
N LEU A 357 -12.30 -15.80 3.00
CA LEU A 357 -12.11 -17.18 2.56
C LEU A 357 -13.01 -18.15 3.33
N ALA A 358 -13.05 -18.02 4.66
CA ALA A 358 -13.86 -18.87 5.52
C ALA A 358 -15.37 -18.73 5.26
N ALA A 359 -15.83 -17.51 4.92
CA ALA A 359 -17.21 -17.22 4.57
C ALA A 359 -17.60 -17.61 3.13
N GLY A 360 -16.65 -18.05 2.31
CA GLY A 360 -16.91 -18.40 0.92
C GLY A 360 -17.25 -17.21 0.03
N VAL A 361 -16.96 -15.96 0.45
CA VAL A 361 -17.19 -14.76 -0.34
C VAL A 361 -16.40 -14.86 -1.66
N ARG A 362 -17.05 -14.48 -2.77
CA ARG A 362 -16.50 -14.66 -4.12
C ARG A 362 -16.11 -16.11 -4.42
N GLY A 363 -17.02 -17.04 -4.08
CA GLY A 363 -16.85 -18.46 -4.38
C GLY A 363 -16.73 -18.79 -5.88
N ASP A 364 -17.06 -17.82 -6.75
CA ASP A 364 -16.84 -17.85 -8.19
C ASP A 364 -15.35 -17.79 -8.59
N LEU A 365 -14.48 -17.32 -7.69
CA LEU A 365 -13.03 -17.23 -7.93
C LEU A 365 -12.27 -18.35 -7.21
N PRO A 366 -11.13 -18.79 -7.77
CA PRO A 366 -10.21 -19.68 -7.07
C PRO A 366 -9.76 -19.09 -5.72
N GLU A 367 -9.48 -19.92 -4.73
CA GLU A 367 -9.11 -19.48 -3.37
C GLU A 367 -7.91 -18.52 -3.35
N GLY A 368 -6.87 -18.81 -4.14
CA GLY A 368 -5.68 -17.97 -4.27
C GLY A 368 -6.01 -16.57 -4.78
N GLU A 369 -6.95 -16.45 -5.72
CA GLU A 369 -7.38 -15.15 -6.25
C GLU A 369 -8.25 -14.38 -5.25
N ARG A 370 -9.13 -15.07 -4.51
CA ARG A 370 -9.96 -14.45 -3.47
C ARG A 370 -9.13 -13.74 -2.41
N GLY A 371 -8.05 -14.38 -1.95
CA GLY A 371 -7.10 -13.77 -1.01
C GLY A 371 -6.39 -12.53 -1.56
N VAL A 372 -6.23 -12.44 -2.89
CA VAL A 372 -5.58 -11.28 -3.54
C VAL A 372 -6.54 -10.11 -3.75
N VAL A 373 -7.81 -10.37 -4.09
CA VAL A 373 -8.76 -9.29 -4.40
C VAL A 373 -9.28 -8.56 -3.17
N PHE A 374 -9.15 -9.12 -1.95
CA PHE A 374 -9.52 -8.46 -0.70
C PHE A 374 -8.29 -8.04 0.11
N ALA A 375 -8.44 -6.96 0.88
CA ALA A 375 -7.42 -6.43 1.78
C ALA A 375 -8.07 -5.62 2.91
N GLY A 376 -7.27 -5.07 3.85
CA GLY A 376 -7.79 -4.20 4.91
C GLY A 376 -8.55 -2.97 4.41
N HIS A 377 -8.30 -2.52 3.18
CA HIS A 377 -9.04 -1.42 2.55
C HIS A 377 -10.46 -1.82 2.08
N SER A 378 -10.75 -3.11 1.96
CA SER A 378 -12.03 -3.63 1.48
C SER A 378 -13.21 -3.30 2.40
N LEU A 379 -12.99 -3.16 3.71
CA LEU A 379 -14.01 -2.72 4.67
C LEU A 379 -14.43 -1.27 4.41
N ARG A 380 -13.45 -0.39 4.24
CA ARG A 380 -13.67 1.02 3.93
C ARG A 380 -14.34 1.21 2.55
N ALA A 381 -13.91 0.44 1.57
CA ALA A 381 -14.54 0.41 0.26
C ALA A 381 -15.99 -0.07 0.35
N GLY A 382 -16.27 -1.03 1.24
CA GLY A 382 -17.61 -1.54 1.51
C GLY A 382 -18.54 -0.45 2.01
N LEU A 383 -18.18 0.26 3.06
CA LEU A 383 -18.97 1.40 3.54
C LEU A 383 -19.22 2.41 2.42
N ALA A 384 -18.18 2.81 1.70
CA ALA A 384 -18.30 3.80 0.64
C ALA A 384 -19.23 3.36 -0.50
N SER A 385 -19.30 2.05 -0.79
CA SER A 385 -20.12 1.49 -1.86
C SER A 385 -21.56 1.20 -1.43
N SER A 386 -21.79 0.88 -0.14
CA SER A 386 -23.10 0.50 0.39
C SER A 386 -23.88 1.67 1.03
N ALA A 387 -23.20 2.76 1.41
CA ALA A 387 -23.87 3.89 2.04
C ALA A 387 -24.82 4.61 1.07
N GLU A 388 -26.12 4.52 1.32
CA GLU A 388 -27.19 5.17 0.54
C GLU A 388 -27.53 6.57 1.09
N VAL A 389 -26.48 7.40 1.25
CA VAL A 389 -26.58 8.77 1.74
C VAL A 389 -25.89 9.73 0.81
N ASP A 390 -26.13 11.04 0.99
CA ASP A 390 -25.45 12.08 0.23
C ASP A 390 -23.93 11.93 0.28
N GLU A 391 -23.26 12.06 -0.88
CA GLU A 391 -21.82 11.91 -1.06
C GLU A 391 -21.00 12.70 -0.01
N ARG A 392 -21.49 13.87 0.40
CA ARG A 392 -20.80 14.72 1.39
C ARG A 392 -20.65 14.05 2.75
N TYR A 393 -21.66 13.27 3.18
CA TYR A 393 -21.57 12.52 4.44
C TYR A 393 -20.55 11.39 4.34
N VAL A 394 -20.55 10.66 3.21
CA VAL A 394 -19.57 9.60 2.95
C VAL A 394 -18.17 10.19 2.87
N GLN A 395 -17.98 11.31 2.17
CA GLN A 395 -16.70 12.02 2.09
C GLN A 395 -16.19 12.44 3.47
N LYS A 396 -17.05 13.05 4.30
CA LYS A 396 -16.72 13.44 5.68
C LYS A 396 -16.32 12.23 6.52
N GLN A 397 -17.12 11.17 6.49
CA GLN A 397 -16.87 9.93 7.22
C GLN A 397 -15.54 9.31 6.86
N LEU A 398 -15.23 9.25 5.57
CA LEU A 398 -13.99 8.70 5.06
C LEU A 398 -12.80 9.65 5.23
N GLY A 399 -13.00 10.96 5.40
CA GLY A 399 -11.94 11.95 5.43
C GLY A 399 -11.19 12.02 4.08
N HIS A 400 -11.94 12.01 2.97
CA HIS A 400 -11.38 12.20 1.64
C HIS A 400 -11.14 13.69 1.36
N ALA A 401 -9.95 14.03 0.89
CA ALA A 401 -9.61 15.41 0.54
C ALA A 401 -10.43 15.95 -0.65
N SER A 402 -10.89 15.06 -1.55
CA SER A 402 -11.72 15.43 -2.69
C SER A 402 -12.94 14.52 -2.85
N ALA A 403 -14.04 15.06 -3.37
CA ALA A 403 -15.24 14.33 -3.73
C ALA A 403 -14.96 13.25 -4.79
N GLU A 404 -13.98 13.47 -5.66
CA GLU A 404 -13.61 12.52 -6.70
C GLU A 404 -13.13 11.17 -6.13
N MET A 405 -12.41 11.19 -5.01
CA MET A 405 -12.00 9.97 -4.31
C MET A 405 -13.22 9.18 -3.84
N THR A 406 -14.25 9.84 -3.31
CA THR A 406 -15.49 9.19 -2.88
C THR A 406 -16.24 8.62 -4.08
N ARG A 407 -16.35 9.38 -5.18
CA ARG A 407 -17.01 8.95 -6.42
C ARG A 407 -16.38 7.71 -7.05
N LYS A 408 -15.06 7.50 -6.90
CA LYS A 408 -14.41 6.26 -7.37
C LYS A 408 -15.01 5.01 -6.76
N TYR A 409 -15.45 5.06 -5.49
CA TYR A 409 -16.13 3.94 -4.83
C TYR A 409 -17.59 3.84 -5.24
N GLN A 410 -18.30 4.95 -5.34
CA GLN A 410 -19.73 4.99 -5.68
C GLN A 410 -20.00 4.58 -7.13
N ARG A 411 -19.10 4.88 -8.08
CA ARG A 411 -19.20 4.46 -9.50
C ARG A 411 -19.35 2.94 -9.67
N ARG A 412 -18.91 2.13 -8.73
CA ARG A 412 -19.13 0.68 -8.76
C ARG A 412 -20.57 0.30 -8.46
N ARG A 413 -21.21 0.97 -7.49
CA ARG A 413 -22.62 0.79 -7.14
C ARG A 413 -23.52 1.25 -8.28
N ASP A 414 -23.18 2.38 -8.88
CA ASP A 414 -24.01 3.03 -9.89
C ASP A 414 -23.68 2.59 -11.33
N ARG A 415 -22.92 1.49 -11.48
CA ARG A 415 -22.62 0.93 -12.78
C ARG A 415 -23.94 0.51 -13.46
N PHE A 416 -24.22 1.10 -14.62
CA PHE A 416 -25.47 0.94 -15.38
C PHE A 416 -26.72 1.62 -14.79
N ARG A 417 -26.64 2.34 -13.66
CA ARG A 417 -27.77 3.14 -13.15
C ARG A 417 -28.20 4.21 -14.17
N VAL A 418 -27.24 4.82 -14.85
CA VAL A 418 -27.47 5.66 -16.02
C VAL A 418 -27.13 4.82 -17.25
N ASN A 419 -28.15 4.34 -17.93
CA ASN A 419 -27.97 3.58 -19.16
C ASN A 419 -28.07 4.54 -20.36
N LEU A 420 -26.92 5.03 -20.85
CA LEU A 420 -26.85 5.95 -21.96
C LEU A 420 -27.36 5.31 -23.28
N THR A 421 -27.18 4.01 -23.45
CA THR A 421 -27.67 3.29 -24.63
C THR A 421 -29.21 3.35 -24.69
N LYS A 422 -29.86 3.06 -23.56
CA LYS A 422 -31.31 3.20 -23.44
C LYS A 422 -31.77 4.65 -23.59
N ALA A 423 -31.03 5.60 -23.01
CA ALA A 423 -31.31 7.04 -23.08
C ALA A 423 -31.13 7.61 -24.51
N SER A 424 -30.26 6.99 -25.33
CA SER A 424 -30.08 7.36 -26.75
C SER A 424 -31.06 6.70 -27.69
N GLY A 425 -32.04 5.92 -27.20
CA GLY A 425 -33.06 5.30 -28.01
C GLY A 425 -32.69 3.97 -28.67
N LEU A 426 -31.60 3.34 -28.22
CA LEU A 426 -31.14 2.01 -28.64
C LEU A 426 -31.60 0.92 -27.67
#